data_c70def0a865411cbd89bb3658b22e71d
#
_entry.id   c70def0a865411cbd89bb3658b22e71d
#
_cell.length_a   1.000
_cell.length_b   1.000
_cell.length_c   1.000
_cell.angle_alpha   90.00
_cell.angle_beta   90.00
_cell.angle_gamma   90.00
#
_symmetry.space_group_name_H-M   'P 1'
#
loop_
_entity.id
_entity.type
_entity.pdbx_description
1 polymer ?
#
loop_
_entity_poly.entity_id
_entity_poly.type
_entity_poly.pdbx_seq_one_letter_code
_entity_poly.pdbx_strand_id
1 'polypeptide(L)'
;METRHPAGIDGIPPLIHDEIMTSDSHLAQRLLGLIDLTSLNPTDTDETVRTLAASAATPAGRVAALCIWPRFISVARDSLRGTDVPIGVVANFPTGAGDVEAARAETAAAVADGAEEVDVVFPYHAVFAGDDATAVALVRACRTACGPNTILKVILETGQLGSAEHIRHASELAIAGGAQFLKTSTGKTQPGATPRAAQAMLDVIASARARGVTVGFKVSGGVSTIADAQTYLEMYENRFGTGSATPATFRIGASSLIKPVLAALR
;
A
#
# COMPACT_ATOMS: atom_id res chain seq x y z
N MET A 1 -17.86 -15.51 77.48
CA MET A 1 -17.36 -16.57 76.60
C MET A 1 -17.69 -16.14 75.19
N GLU A 2 -16.80 -15.35 74.62
CA GLU A 2 -16.95 -14.72 73.29
C GLU A 2 -16.34 -15.63 72.24
N THR A 3 -17.14 -16.12 71.32
CA THR A 3 -16.67 -16.87 70.17
C THR A 3 -16.38 -15.91 68.99
N ARG A 4 -15.10 -15.72 68.71
CA ARG A 4 -14.64 -14.98 67.52
C ARG A 4 -14.86 -15.84 66.26
N HIS A 5 -15.58 -15.27 65.30
CA HIS A 5 -15.63 -15.75 63.93
C HIS A 5 -14.35 -15.30 63.16
N PRO A 6 -13.74 -16.16 62.33
CA PRO A 6 -12.65 -15.74 61.46
C PRO A 6 -13.19 -14.95 60.28
N ALA A 7 -12.51 -13.87 59.95
CA ALA A 7 -12.76 -13.01 58.79
C ALA A 7 -12.54 -13.77 57.48
N GLY A 8 -13.52 -13.65 56.58
CA GLY A 8 -13.43 -14.14 55.20
C GLY A 8 -12.39 -13.36 54.40
N ILE A 9 -11.62 -14.07 53.63
CA ILE A 9 -10.70 -13.54 52.61
C ILE A 9 -11.48 -13.42 51.31
N ASP A 10 -12.30 -12.35 51.18
CA ASP A 10 -12.92 -11.95 49.93
C ASP A 10 -12.07 -10.86 49.31
N GLY A 11 -11.57 -11.06 48.12
CA GLY A 11 -10.97 -10.01 47.31
C GLY A 11 -9.73 -10.40 46.52
N ILE A 12 -9.83 -11.46 45.73
CA ILE A 12 -8.93 -11.57 44.59
C ILE A 12 -9.62 -10.80 43.44
N PRO A 13 -9.04 -9.64 42.98
CA PRO A 13 -9.58 -8.97 41.84
C PRO A 13 -9.45 -9.90 40.63
N PRO A 14 -10.40 -9.87 39.66
CA PRO A 14 -10.26 -10.64 38.45
C PRO A 14 -8.97 -10.20 37.75
N LEU A 15 -8.09 -11.16 37.49
CA LEU A 15 -6.93 -10.97 36.62
C LEU A 15 -7.46 -10.48 35.28
N ILE A 16 -7.23 -9.20 35.00
CA ILE A 16 -7.36 -8.63 33.68
C ILE A 16 -6.33 -9.41 32.84
N HIS A 17 -6.81 -10.26 31.96
CA HIS A 17 -6.00 -10.85 30.89
C HIS A 17 -5.65 -9.71 29.92
N ASP A 18 -4.74 -8.82 30.30
CA ASP A 18 -3.92 -8.13 29.33
C ASP A 18 -3.00 -9.21 28.75
N GLU A 19 -3.43 -9.78 27.63
CA GLU A 19 -2.56 -10.63 26.83
C GLU A 19 -1.33 -9.78 26.51
N ILE A 20 -0.19 -10.16 27.10
CA ILE A 20 1.11 -9.56 26.79
C ILE A 20 1.39 -9.92 25.34
N MET A 21 1.04 -9.01 24.42
CA MET A 21 1.35 -9.16 22.99
C MET A 21 2.86 -9.36 22.84
N THR A 22 3.26 -10.41 22.16
CA THR A 22 4.68 -10.64 21.83
C THR A 22 5.18 -9.57 20.87
N SER A 23 6.50 -9.38 20.79
CA SER A 23 7.10 -8.46 19.79
C SER A 23 6.62 -8.78 18.37
N ASP A 24 6.43 -10.05 18.06
CA ASP A 24 5.99 -10.54 16.75
C ASP A 24 4.52 -10.20 16.50
N SER A 25 3.65 -10.30 17.52
CA SER A 25 2.26 -9.88 17.43
C SER A 25 2.13 -8.37 17.23
N HIS A 26 2.95 -7.55 17.91
CA HIS A 26 2.97 -6.11 17.69
C HIS A 26 3.39 -5.74 16.26
N LEU A 27 4.42 -6.41 15.73
CA LEU A 27 4.84 -6.20 14.35
C LEU A 27 3.73 -6.62 13.38
N ALA A 28 3.13 -7.80 13.59
CA ALA A 28 2.04 -8.30 12.75
C ALA A 28 0.83 -7.34 12.76
N GLN A 29 0.47 -6.80 13.91
CA GLN A 29 -0.61 -5.81 14.05
C GLN A 29 -0.31 -4.54 13.24
N ARG A 30 0.92 -4.03 13.31
CA ARG A 30 1.33 -2.88 12.52
C ARG A 30 1.30 -3.17 11.03
N LEU A 31 1.85 -4.32 10.61
CA LEU A 31 1.88 -4.72 9.21
C LEU A 31 0.48 -4.88 8.64
N LEU A 32 -0.49 -5.44 9.39
CA LEU A 32 -1.86 -5.58 8.94
C LEU A 32 -2.42 -4.25 8.43
N GLY A 33 -2.28 -3.18 9.22
CA GLY A 33 -2.77 -1.85 8.87
C GLY A 33 -2.02 -1.16 7.73
N LEU A 34 -0.91 -1.72 7.24
CA LEU A 34 -0.10 -1.17 6.17
C LEU A 34 -0.24 -1.93 4.84
N ILE A 35 -0.97 -3.05 4.83
CA ILE A 35 -1.16 -3.87 3.63
C ILE A 35 -2.19 -3.24 2.70
N ASP A 36 -1.81 -3.04 1.42
CA ASP A 36 -2.74 -2.97 0.30
C ASP A 36 -2.95 -4.41 -0.19
N LEU A 37 -4.04 -5.04 0.25
CA LEU A 37 -4.34 -6.44 -0.04
C LEU A 37 -4.72 -6.59 -1.52
N THR A 38 -3.87 -7.28 -2.28
CA THR A 38 -3.87 -7.18 -3.74
C THR A 38 -4.26 -8.49 -4.40
N SER A 39 -5.17 -8.43 -5.38
CA SER A 39 -5.36 -9.45 -6.40
C SER A 39 -5.51 -8.81 -7.78
N LEU A 40 -4.58 -9.12 -8.68
CA LEU A 40 -4.50 -8.58 -10.04
C LEU A 40 -4.18 -9.69 -11.05
N ASN A 41 -4.69 -10.92 -10.82
CA ASN A 41 -4.54 -11.99 -11.79
C ASN A 41 -5.52 -11.80 -12.94
N PRO A 42 -5.13 -12.10 -14.19
CA PRO A 42 -6.03 -12.00 -15.33
C PRO A 42 -7.30 -12.84 -15.18
N THR A 43 -7.20 -13.94 -14.43
CA THR A 43 -8.26 -14.92 -14.18
C THR A 43 -9.09 -14.63 -12.94
N ASP A 44 -8.87 -13.50 -12.25
CA ASP A 44 -9.69 -13.12 -11.09
C ASP A 44 -11.16 -13.02 -11.48
N THR A 45 -12.01 -13.51 -10.56
CA THR A 45 -13.46 -13.52 -10.68
C THR A 45 -14.09 -12.73 -9.53
N ASP A 46 -15.40 -12.50 -9.59
CA ASP A 46 -16.17 -11.91 -8.49
C ASP A 46 -15.95 -12.67 -7.18
N GLU A 47 -15.90 -14.01 -7.24
CA GLU A 47 -15.68 -14.85 -6.05
C GLU A 47 -14.27 -14.67 -5.47
N THR A 48 -13.26 -14.51 -6.33
CA THR A 48 -11.90 -14.16 -5.90
C THR A 48 -11.92 -12.86 -5.10
N VAL A 49 -12.65 -11.85 -5.57
CA VAL A 49 -12.72 -10.53 -4.90
C VAL A 49 -13.54 -10.60 -3.62
N ARG A 50 -14.65 -11.36 -3.57
CA ARG A 50 -15.41 -11.57 -2.32
C ARG A 50 -14.55 -12.24 -1.24
N THR A 51 -13.79 -13.27 -1.62
CA THR A 51 -12.87 -13.96 -0.71
C THR A 51 -11.75 -13.03 -0.22
N LEU A 52 -11.22 -12.19 -1.11
CA LEU A 52 -10.21 -11.20 -0.75
C LEU A 52 -10.77 -10.17 0.24
N ALA A 53 -11.95 -9.64 -0.04
CA ALA A 53 -12.63 -8.66 0.81
C ALA A 53 -12.95 -9.22 2.21
N ALA A 54 -13.34 -10.49 2.31
CA ALA A 54 -13.57 -11.15 3.59
C ALA A 54 -12.31 -11.22 4.48
N SER A 55 -11.12 -11.16 3.88
CA SER A 55 -9.83 -11.14 4.60
C SER A 55 -9.36 -9.71 4.91
N ALA A 56 -10.01 -8.69 4.37
CA ALA A 56 -9.55 -7.30 4.47
C ALA A 56 -9.91 -6.64 5.80
N ALA A 57 -10.98 -7.10 6.47
CA ALA A 57 -11.41 -6.63 7.79
C ALA A 57 -11.71 -7.84 8.67
N THR A 58 -11.01 -7.95 9.80
CA THR A 58 -11.08 -9.07 10.74
C THR A 58 -11.18 -8.55 12.17
N PRO A 59 -11.53 -9.39 13.16
CA PRO A 59 -11.45 -8.96 14.57
C PRO A 59 -10.08 -8.45 15.00
N ALA A 60 -9.00 -8.89 14.35
CA ALA A 60 -7.65 -8.41 14.60
C ALA A 60 -7.37 -7.03 13.99
N GLY A 61 -8.25 -6.49 13.17
CA GLY A 61 -8.09 -5.21 12.50
C GLY A 61 -8.34 -5.28 11.00
N ARG A 62 -8.04 -4.20 10.29
CA ARG A 62 -8.24 -4.09 8.85
C ARG A 62 -6.95 -3.76 8.09
N VAL A 63 -6.92 -4.13 6.82
CA VAL A 63 -5.85 -3.72 5.90
C VAL A 63 -5.98 -2.23 5.53
N ALA A 64 -4.92 -1.65 4.93
CA ALA A 64 -4.92 -0.26 4.50
C ALA A 64 -5.87 -0.01 3.32
N ALA A 65 -5.90 -0.94 2.35
CA ALA A 65 -6.79 -0.90 1.19
C ALA A 65 -6.93 -2.29 0.55
N LEU A 66 -7.97 -2.47 -0.29
CA LEU A 66 -7.89 -3.47 -1.37
C LEU A 66 -7.17 -2.86 -2.57
N CYS A 67 -6.55 -3.72 -3.41
CA CYS A 67 -6.00 -3.32 -4.71
C CYS A 67 -6.38 -4.39 -5.74
N ILE A 68 -7.32 -4.04 -6.64
CA ILE A 68 -7.99 -4.96 -7.55
C ILE A 68 -8.10 -4.39 -8.98
N TRP A 69 -8.58 -5.20 -9.92
CA TRP A 69 -8.94 -4.71 -11.24
C TRP A 69 -10.17 -3.78 -11.18
N PRO A 70 -10.24 -2.69 -11.99
CA PRO A 70 -11.36 -1.74 -11.97
C PRO A 70 -12.73 -2.40 -12.17
N ARG A 71 -12.82 -3.43 -13.01
CA ARG A 71 -14.07 -4.18 -13.29
C ARG A 71 -14.74 -4.79 -12.04
N PHE A 72 -14.03 -4.88 -10.92
CA PHE A 72 -14.53 -5.47 -9.68
C PHE A 72 -14.88 -4.44 -8.59
N ILE A 73 -14.86 -3.14 -8.88
CA ILE A 73 -15.15 -2.08 -7.89
C ILE A 73 -16.52 -2.31 -7.24
N SER A 74 -17.55 -2.60 -8.04
CA SER A 74 -18.91 -2.84 -7.54
C SER A 74 -18.96 -4.04 -6.58
N VAL A 75 -18.35 -5.16 -6.95
CA VAL A 75 -18.29 -6.38 -6.13
C VAL A 75 -17.55 -6.13 -4.82
N ALA A 76 -16.42 -5.42 -4.89
CA ALA A 76 -15.63 -5.07 -3.71
C ALA A 76 -16.41 -4.15 -2.76
N ARG A 77 -17.11 -3.12 -3.31
CA ARG A 77 -17.93 -2.20 -2.51
C ARG A 77 -19.04 -2.93 -1.77
N ASP A 78 -19.74 -3.84 -2.46
CA ASP A 78 -20.79 -4.63 -1.82
C ASP A 78 -20.23 -5.55 -0.72
N SER A 79 -19.06 -6.13 -0.95
CA SER A 79 -18.40 -7.06 -0.02
C SER A 79 -17.78 -6.36 1.19
N LEU A 80 -17.43 -5.07 1.06
CA LEU A 80 -16.82 -4.27 2.13
C LEU A 80 -17.83 -3.41 2.89
N ARG A 81 -19.13 -3.59 2.67
CA ARG A 81 -20.16 -2.83 3.41
C ARG A 81 -19.98 -2.96 4.92
N GLY A 82 -19.98 -1.81 5.60
CA GLY A 82 -19.77 -1.75 7.05
C GLY A 82 -18.31 -1.82 7.48
N THR A 83 -17.38 -1.77 6.53
CA THR A 83 -15.95 -1.59 6.81
C THR A 83 -15.47 -0.25 6.26
N ASP A 84 -14.35 0.25 6.81
CA ASP A 84 -13.70 1.47 6.32
C ASP A 84 -12.50 1.13 5.41
N VAL A 85 -12.49 -0.03 4.74
CA VAL A 85 -11.42 -0.45 3.84
C VAL A 85 -11.59 0.23 2.49
N PRO A 86 -10.66 1.12 2.06
CA PRO A 86 -10.72 1.78 0.77
C PRO A 86 -10.54 0.80 -0.39
N ILE A 87 -11.14 1.12 -1.54
CA ILE A 87 -10.99 0.39 -2.78
C ILE A 87 -9.96 1.10 -3.66
N GLY A 88 -8.80 0.47 -3.82
CA GLY A 88 -7.77 0.84 -4.77
C GLY A 88 -7.85 -0.01 -6.05
N VAL A 89 -7.52 0.59 -7.17
CA VAL A 89 -7.49 -0.07 -8.47
C VAL A 89 -6.24 0.33 -9.25
N VAL A 90 -6.01 -0.31 -10.41
CA VAL A 90 -4.88 0.00 -11.28
C VAL A 90 -5.34 0.67 -12.57
N ALA A 91 -4.49 1.52 -13.15
CA ALA A 91 -4.67 2.14 -14.48
C ALA A 91 -3.34 2.16 -15.24
N ASN A 92 -3.37 2.24 -16.55
CA ASN A 92 -2.22 2.11 -17.44
C ASN A 92 -1.43 0.81 -17.20
N PHE A 93 -2.11 -0.23 -16.74
CA PHE A 93 -1.52 -1.41 -16.12
C PHE A 93 -1.64 -2.66 -17.02
N PRO A 94 -0.57 -3.50 -17.12
CA PRO A 94 0.70 -3.39 -16.40
C PRO A 94 1.82 -2.70 -17.21
N THR A 95 1.56 -2.23 -18.41
CA THR A 95 2.58 -1.91 -19.41
C THR A 95 3.26 -0.56 -19.23
N GLY A 96 2.62 0.41 -18.57
CA GLY A 96 3.15 1.77 -18.46
C GLY A 96 3.27 2.44 -19.83
N ALA A 97 2.23 2.33 -20.65
CA ALA A 97 2.20 2.99 -21.97
C ALA A 97 2.32 4.52 -21.83
N GLY A 98 2.88 5.17 -22.86
CA GLY A 98 3.05 6.64 -22.87
C GLY A 98 1.79 7.41 -23.34
N ASP A 99 0.64 6.76 -23.48
CA ASP A 99 -0.60 7.40 -23.91
C ASP A 99 -1.26 8.13 -22.72
N VAL A 100 -1.04 9.45 -22.69
CA VAL A 100 -1.52 10.34 -21.64
C VAL A 100 -3.05 10.32 -21.54
N GLU A 101 -3.73 10.34 -22.71
CA GLU A 101 -5.19 10.44 -22.74
C GLU A 101 -5.86 9.12 -22.34
N ALA A 102 -5.30 7.99 -22.78
CA ALA A 102 -5.77 6.67 -22.35
C ALA A 102 -5.62 6.49 -20.83
N ALA A 103 -4.45 6.79 -20.26
CA ALA A 103 -4.22 6.69 -18.82
C ALA A 103 -5.15 7.61 -17.99
N ARG A 104 -5.38 8.84 -18.50
CA ARG A 104 -6.33 9.79 -17.89
C ARG A 104 -7.75 9.23 -17.92
N ALA A 105 -8.19 8.72 -19.07
CA ALA A 105 -9.54 8.18 -19.24
C ALA A 105 -9.79 6.95 -18.35
N GLU A 106 -8.84 6.00 -18.28
CA GLU A 106 -8.92 4.85 -17.37
C GLU A 106 -9.01 5.30 -15.91
N THR A 107 -8.20 6.29 -15.51
CA THR A 107 -8.23 6.85 -14.15
C THR A 107 -9.58 7.50 -13.85
N ALA A 108 -10.09 8.33 -14.78
CA ALA A 108 -11.37 9.00 -14.61
C ALA A 108 -12.54 8.01 -14.50
N ALA A 109 -12.54 6.96 -15.32
CA ALA A 109 -13.55 5.90 -15.27
C ALA A 109 -13.52 5.17 -13.91
N ALA A 110 -12.33 4.80 -13.43
CA ALA A 110 -12.17 4.14 -12.14
C ALA A 110 -12.69 5.00 -10.97
N VAL A 111 -12.41 6.30 -11.00
CA VAL A 111 -12.91 7.25 -9.99
C VAL A 111 -14.43 7.39 -10.07
N ALA A 112 -15.00 7.48 -11.27
CA ALA A 112 -16.45 7.56 -11.47
C ALA A 112 -17.17 6.29 -10.97
N ASP A 113 -16.54 5.13 -11.12
CA ASP A 113 -17.03 3.85 -10.59
C ASP A 113 -16.84 3.75 -9.06
N GLY A 114 -16.08 4.69 -8.45
CA GLY A 114 -15.92 4.86 -7.02
C GLY A 114 -14.65 4.27 -6.44
N ALA A 115 -13.58 4.21 -7.20
CA ALA A 115 -12.26 3.97 -6.64
C ALA A 115 -11.84 5.14 -5.72
N GLU A 116 -11.31 4.80 -4.55
CA GLU A 116 -10.79 5.76 -3.58
C GLU A 116 -9.28 5.94 -3.71
N GLU A 117 -8.61 4.98 -4.36
CA GLU A 117 -7.19 5.00 -4.66
C GLU A 117 -6.94 4.46 -6.07
N VAL A 118 -6.02 5.07 -6.82
CA VAL A 118 -5.63 4.58 -8.16
C VAL A 118 -4.12 4.44 -8.23
N ASP A 119 -3.65 3.23 -8.55
CA ASP A 119 -2.24 2.91 -8.77
C ASP A 119 -1.97 2.95 -10.28
N VAL A 120 -1.39 4.04 -10.78
CA VAL A 120 -1.10 4.25 -12.22
C VAL A 120 0.32 3.81 -12.53
N VAL A 121 0.51 3.03 -13.61
CA VAL A 121 1.87 2.70 -14.05
C VAL A 121 2.49 3.89 -14.77
N PHE A 122 3.65 4.29 -14.31
CA PHE A 122 4.48 5.34 -14.88
C PHE A 122 4.96 4.93 -16.28
N PRO A 123 5.05 5.83 -17.26
CA PRO A 123 5.57 5.51 -18.57
C PRO A 123 7.11 5.42 -18.55
N TYR A 124 7.63 4.39 -17.90
CA TYR A 124 9.07 4.22 -17.63
C TYR A 124 9.93 4.19 -18.90
N HIS A 125 9.36 3.82 -20.05
CA HIS A 125 10.03 3.89 -21.34
C HIS A 125 10.38 5.33 -21.74
N ALA A 126 9.60 6.31 -21.31
CA ALA A 126 9.87 7.74 -21.57
C ALA A 126 11.19 8.19 -20.94
N VAL A 127 11.58 7.63 -19.78
CA VAL A 127 12.89 7.93 -19.15
C VAL A 127 14.04 7.55 -20.06
N PHE A 128 13.98 6.39 -20.69
CA PHE A 128 15.04 5.94 -21.61
C PHE A 128 15.06 6.73 -22.93
N ALA A 129 13.90 7.28 -23.32
CA ALA A 129 13.78 8.14 -24.49
C ALA A 129 14.13 9.60 -24.21
N GLY A 130 14.36 9.99 -22.95
CA GLY A 130 14.56 11.39 -22.55
C GLY A 130 13.28 12.23 -22.68
N ASP A 131 12.10 11.60 -22.72
CA ASP A 131 10.80 12.27 -22.85
C ASP A 131 10.16 12.52 -21.47
N ASP A 132 10.83 13.32 -20.68
CA ASP A 132 10.36 13.75 -19.34
C ASP A 132 9.01 14.47 -19.41
N ALA A 133 8.75 15.17 -20.50
CA ALA A 133 7.50 15.92 -20.68
C ALA A 133 6.28 15.00 -20.71
N THR A 134 6.32 13.92 -21.50
CA THR A 134 5.25 12.91 -21.53
C THR A 134 5.09 12.23 -20.18
N ALA A 135 6.19 11.89 -19.49
CA ALA A 135 6.15 11.26 -18.18
C ALA A 135 5.42 12.13 -17.15
N VAL A 136 5.79 13.41 -17.05
CA VAL A 136 5.14 14.37 -16.13
C VAL A 136 3.70 14.63 -16.53
N ALA A 137 3.42 14.77 -17.84
CA ALA A 137 2.07 15.04 -18.35
C ALA A 137 1.09 13.90 -18.02
N LEU A 138 1.52 12.64 -18.15
CA LEU A 138 0.70 11.48 -17.84
C LEU A 138 0.31 11.46 -16.35
N VAL A 139 1.28 11.60 -15.46
CA VAL A 139 1.02 11.60 -14.00
C VAL A 139 0.11 12.77 -13.63
N ARG A 140 0.34 13.95 -14.19
CA ARG A 140 -0.47 15.15 -13.95
C ARG A 140 -1.91 14.98 -14.45
N ALA A 141 -2.10 14.39 -15.61
CA ALA A 141 -3.42 14.11 -16.17
C ALA A 141 -4.20 13.13 -15.27
N CYS A 142 -3.56 12.06 -14.81
CA CYS A 142 -4.14 11.11 -13.85
C CYS A 142 -4.42 11.78 -12.49
N ARG A 143 -3.50 12.62 -11.98
CA ARG A 143 -3.74 13.39 -10.74
C ARG A 143 -4.98 14.27 -10.84
N THR A 144 -5.14 14.96 -11.96
CA THR A 144 -6.31 15.78 -12.24
C THR A 144 -7.58 14.94 -12.29
N ALA A 145 -7.55 13.77 -12.95
CA ALA A 145 -8.66 12.84 -13.03
C ALA A 145 -9.07 12.25 -11.67
N CYS A 146 -8.13 12.05 -10.75
CA CYS A 146 -8.41 11.61 -9.38
C CYS A 146 -9.20 12.64 -8.56
N GLY A 147 -9.14 13.93 -8.89
CA GLY A 147 -9.76 14.98 -8.07
C GLY A 147 -9.20 15.06 -6.64
N PRO A 148 -9.85 15.75 -5.71
CA PRO A 148 -9.29 16.01 -4.39
C PRO A 148 -9.34 14.78 -3.43
N ASN A 149 -10.25 13.85 -3.63
CA ASN A 149 -10.58 12.82 -2.66
C ASN A 149 -9.95 11.45 -2.96
N THR A 150 -9.45 11.23 -4.18
CA THR A 150 -8.84 9.96 -4.59
C THR A 150 -7.33 10.05 -4.53
N ILE A 151 -6.70 9.07 -3.90
CA ILE A 151 -5.24 8.99 -3.79
C ILE A 151 -4.65 8.46 -5.10
N LEU A 152 -3.67 9.18 -5.65
CA LEU A 152 -2.87 8.72 -6.77
C LEU A 152 -1.56 8.11 -6.29
N LYS A 153 -1.35 6.82 -6.59
CA LYS A 153 -0.05 6.15 -6.40
C LYS A 153 0.56 5.85 -7.77
N VAL A 154 1.84 6.15 -7.94
CA VAL A 154 2.54 5.98 -9.22
C VAL A 154 3.50 4.81 -9.12
N ILE A 155 3.29 3.79 -9.96
CA ILE A 155 4.12 2.59 -10.05
C ILE A 155 5.28 2.87 -10.98
N LEU A 156 6.49 2.96 -10.46
CA LEU A 156 7.68 3.29 -11.24
C LEU A 156 8.19 2.13 -12.09
N GLU A 157 7.86 0.88 -11.74
CA GLU A 157 8.39 -0.35 -12.31
C GLU A 157 9.92 -0.40 -12.22
N THR A 158 10.40 -0.35 -10.99
CA THR A 158 11.83 -0.18 -10.65
C THR A 158 12.73 -1.27 -11.23
N GLY A 159 12.18 -2.48 -11.44
CA GLY A 159 12.90 -3.57 -12.10
C GLY A 159 13.26 -3.26 -13.54
N GLN A 160 12.37 -2.57 -14.27
CA GLN A 160 12.59 -2.15 -15.65
C GLN A 160 13.52 -0.93 -15.72
N LEU A 161 13.41 0.02 -14.81
CA LEU A 161 14.33 1.17 -14.73
C LEU A 161 15.77 0.75 -14.43
N GLY A 162 15.99 -0.33 -13.67
CA GLY A 162 17.26 -1.04 -13.50
C GLY A 162 18.31 -0.29 -12.68
N SER A 163 18.57 1.00 -12.93
CA SER A 163 19.58 1.78 -12.23
C SER A 163 18.98 2.68 -11.14
N ALA A 164 19.76 2.95 -10.08
CA ALA A 164 19.35 3.89 -9.05
C ALA A 164 19.18 5.32 -9.59
N GLU A 165 19.92 5.67 -10.64
CA GLU A 165 19.82 6.97 -11.33
C GLU A 165 18.46 7.12 -12.02
N HIS A 166 18.07 6.15 -12.85
CA HIS A 166 16.76 6.16 -13.52
C HIS A 166 15.61 6.11 -12.51
N ILE A 167 15.75 5.34 -11.42
CA ILE A 167 14.73 5.28 -10.36
C ILE A 167 14.56 6.63 -9.68
N ARG A 168 15.65 7.33 -9.36
CA ARG A 168 15.57 8.68 -8.78
C ARG A 168 14.91 9.64 -9.76
N HIS A 169 15.35 9.64 -11.01
CA HIS A 169 14.80 10.52 -12.04
C HIS A 169 13.30 10.28 -12.24
N ALA A 170 12.88 9.04 -12.43
CA ALA A 170 11.46 8.68 -12.53
C ALA A 170 10.66 9.09 -11.28
N SER A 171 11.24 8.95 -10.09
CA SER A 171 10.62 9.38 -8.83
C SER A 171 10.40 10.90 -8.81
N GLU A 172 11.38 11.68 -9.25
CA GLU A 172 11.28 13.14 -9.33
C GLU A 172 10.22 13.59 -10.33
N LEU A 173 10.17 12.95 -11.51
CA LEU A 173 9.15 13.23 -12.54
C LEU A 173 7.73 12.87 -12.05
N ALA A 174 7.57 11.72 -11.38
CA ALA A 174 6.30 11.33 -10.81
C ALA A 174 5.81 12.32 -9.74
N ILE A 175 6.70 12.79 -8.87
CA ILE A 175 6.38 13.81 -7.86
C ILE A 175 6.03 15.15 -8.54
N ALA A 176 6.77 15.57 -9.56
CA ALA A 176 6.48 16.78 -10.33
C ALA A 176 5.12 16.71 -11.04
N GLY A 177 4.67 15.50 -11.41
CA GLY A 177 3.34 15.24 -11.94
C GLY A 177 2.23 15.23 -10.89
N GLY A 178 2.57 15.21 -9.59
CA GLY A 178 1.60 15.24 -8.48
C GLY A 178 1.31 13.88 -7.85
N ALA A 179 2.20 12.90 -7.97
CA ALA A 179 2.09 11.62 -7.27
C ALA A 179 2.00 11.82 -5.75
N GLN A 180 1.01 11.19 -5.11
CA GLN A 180 0.86 11.21 -3.65
C GLN A 180 1.58 10.01 -3.00
N PHE A 181 1.80 8.94 -3.76
CA PHE A 181 2.67 7.82 -3.40
C PHE A 181 3.55 7.43 -4.58
N LEU A 182 4.77 7.04 -4.28
CA LEU A 182 5.62 6.30 -5.20
C LEU A 182 5.54 4.81 -4.86
N LYS A 183 5.26 3.98 -5.86
CA LYS A 183 5.19 2.52 -5.73
C LYS A 183 6.30 1.87 -6.54
N THR A 184 6.93 0.83 -5.98
CA THR A 184 8.09 0.19 -6.64
C THR A 184 7.71 -0.52 -7.94
N SER A 185 6.73 -1.42 -7.91
CA SER A 185 6.55 -2.40 -8.99
C SER A 185 5.09 -2.80 -9.20
N THR A 186 4.77 -3.26 -10.41
CA THR A 186 3.47 -3.89 -10.73
C THR A 186 3.33 -5.28 -10.10
N GLY A 187 4.44 -5.97 -9.86
CA GLY A 187 4.47 -7.39 -9.51
C GLY A 187 4.24 -8.31 -10.72
N LYS A 188 4.25 -7.77 -11.96
CA LYS A 188 4.08 -8.53 -13.20
C LYS A 188 5.39 -8.76 -13.96
N THR A 189 6.43 -8.01 -13.59
CA THR A 189 7.78 -8.15 -14.15
C THR A 189 8.80 -8.48 -13.05
N GLN A 190 9.96 -9.00 -13.44
CA GLN A 190 11.07 -9.28 -12.55
C GLN A 190 12.27 -8.39 -12.92
N PRO A 191 13.07 -7.99 -11.93
CA PRO A 191 12.83 -8.14 -10.50
C PRO A 191 11.70 -7.24 -10.00
N GLY A 192 11.02 -7.66 -8.91
CA GLY A 192 10.06 -6.83 -8.18
C GLY A 192 10.76 -5.76 -7.33
N ALA A 193 10.25 -5.54 -6.11
CA ALA A 193 10.89 -4.62 -5.17
C ALA A 193 12.27 -5.15 -4.74
N THR A 194 13.23 -4.22 -4.64
CA THR A 194 14.56 -4.50 -4.06
C THR A 194 14.92 -3.42 -3.04
N PRO A 195 15.71 -3.75 -2.00
CA PRO A 195 16.18 -2.73 -1.04
C PRO A 195 16.93 -1.58 -1.69
N ARG A 196 17.72 -1.86 -2.75
CA ARG A 196 18.43 -0.82 -3.53
C ARG A 196 17.48 0.15 -4.22
N ALA A 197 16.41 -0.36 -4.83
CA ALA A 197 15.40 0.48 -5.47
C ALA A 197 14.62 1.28 -4.42
N ALA A 198 14.22 0.64 -3.32
CA ALA A 198 13.56 1.31 -2.21
C ALA A 198 14.41 2.46 -1.65
N GLN A 199 15.70 2.25 -1.42
CA GLN A 199 16.61 3.29 -0.94
C GLN A 199 16.63 4.50 -1.90
N ALA A 200 16.76 4.26 -3.21
CA ALA A 200 16.78 5.33 -4.21
C ALA A 200 15.47 6.17 -4.18
N MET A 201 14.31 5.52 -4.03
CA MET A 201 13.02 6.20 -3.91
C MET A 201 12.89 6.97 -2.59
N LEU A 202 13.30 6.38 -1.47
CA LEU A 202 13.24 7.02 -0.15
C LEU A 202 14.13 8.26 -0.06
N ASP A 203 15.28 8.28 -0.75
CA ASP A 203 16.14 9.46 -0.85
C ASP A 203 15.42 10.63 -1.56
N VAL A 204 14.71 10.35 -2.65
CA VAL A 204 13.92 11.37 -3.37
C VAL A 204 12.74 11.84 -2.54
N ILE A 205 12.01 10.92 -1.88
CA ILE A 205 10.91 11.27 -0.96
C ILE A 205 11.41 12.17 0.17
N ALA A 206 12.57 11.87 0.76
CA ALA A 206 13.16 12.70 1.81
C ALA A 206 13.51 14.11 1.29
N SER A 207 14.08 14.20 0.09
CA SER A 207 14.38 15.48 -0.55
C SER A 207 13.09 16.27 -0.85
N ALA A 208 12.02 15.61 -1.27
CA ALA A 208 10.71 16.24 -1.48
C ALA A 208 10.12 16.77 -0.16
N ARG A 209 10.15 15.96 0.91
CA ARG A 209 9.69 16.38 2.25
C ARG A 209 10.45 17.59 2.79
N ALA A 210 11.75 17.66 2.57
CA ALA A 210 12.56 18.83 2.95
C ALA A 210 12.12 20.11 2.25
N ARG A 211 11.45 20.00 1.08
CA ARG A 211 10.84 21.11 0.34
C ARG A 211 9.34 21.31 0.66
N GLY A 212 8.80 20.63 1.68
CA GLY A 212 7.40 20.73 2.08
C GLY A 212 6.43 19.90 1.24
N VAL A 213 6.92 18.99 0.39
CA VAL A 213 6.08 18.10 -0.43
C VAL A 213 5.95 16.75 0.24
N THR A 214 4.74 16.40 0.66
CA THR A 214 4.44 15.09 1.29
C THR A 214 4.16 14.04 0.24
N VAL A 215 4.98 12.98 0.22
CA VAL A 215 4.79 11.81 -0.65
C VAL A 215 4.98 10.55 0.18
N GLY A 216 4.09 9.57 0.00
CA GLY A 216 4.17 8.25 0.61
C GLY A 216 5.01 7.28 -0.22
N PHE A 217 5.36 6.17 0.39
CA PHE A 217 6.09 5.06 -0.23
C PHE A 217 5.26 3.78 -0.18
N LYS A 218 5.15 3.09 -1.31
CA LYS A 218 4.53 1.76 -1.39
C LYS A 218 5.52 0.77 -1.97
N VAL A 219 5.85 -0.26 -1.18
CA VAL A 219 6.62 -1.40 -1.67
C VAL A 219 5.68 -2.46 -2.23
N SER A 220 6.00 -3.06 -3.38
CA SER A 220 5.22 -4.15 -3.97
C SER A 220 6.05 -5.00 -4.95
N GLY A 221 5.64 -6.26 -5.12
CA GLY A 221 6.35 -7.23 -5.97
C GLY A 221 7.41 -8.02 -5.17
N GLY A 222 7.04 -9.23 -4.74
CA GLY A 222 7.93 -10.15 -4.02
C GLY A 222 7.87 -10.06 -2.49
N VAL A 223 7.06 -9.20 -1.91
CA VAL A 223 6.90 -9.11 -0.44
C VAL A 223 5.84 -10.12 -0.01
N SER A 224 6.26 -11.23 0.59
CA SER A 224 5.38 -12.36 0.90
C SER A 224 5.45 -12.86 2.34
N THR A 225 6.52 -12.53 3.07
CA THR A 225 6.75 -12.91 4.47
C THR A 225 6.76 -11.69 5.39
N ILE A 226 6.56 -11.92 6.69
CA ILE A 226 6.71 -10.87 7.72
C ILE A 226 8.12 -10.28 7.66
N ALA A 227 9.16 -11.10 7.48
CA ALA A 227 10.55 -10.64 7.39
C ALA A 227 10.80 -9.74 6.17
N ASP A 228 10.23 -10.07 5.00
CA ASP A 228 10.30 -9.18 3.83
C ASP A 228 9.67 -7.83 4.14
N ALA A 229 8.46 -7.84 4.71
CA ALA A 229 7.71 -6.64 5.04
C ALA A 229 8.44 -5.78 6.09
N GLN A 230 9.01 -6.41 7.12
CA GLN A 230 9.80 -5.77 8.16
C GLN A 230 11.02 -5.06 7.58
N THR A 231 11.74 -5.68 6.65
CA THR A 231 12.89 -5.07 5.99
C THR A 231 12.55 -3.68 5.41
N TYR A 232 11.45 -3.57 4.67
CA TYR A 232 11.06 -2.28 4.06
C TYR A 232 10.46 -1.30 5.07
N LEU A 233 9.77 -1.81 6.08
CA LEU A 233 9.28 -0.99 7.20
C LEU A 233 10.43 -0.34 7.95
N GLU A 234 11.46 -1.12 8.29
CA GLU A 234 12.66 -0.63 8.96
C GLU A 234 13.43 0.37 8.09
N MET A 235 13.59 0.11 6.78
CA MET A 235 14.21 1.07 5.87
C MET A 235 13.47 2.41 5.87
N TYR A 236 12.15 2.38 5.87
CA TYR A 236 11.32 3.57 5.91
C TYR A 236 11.46 4.31 7.25
N GLU A 237 11.36 3.60 8.36
CA GLU A 237 11.44 4.22 9.70
C GLU A 237 12.86 4.68 10.06
N ASN A 238 13.89 4.00 9.59
CA ASN A 238 15.27 4.48 9.72
C ASN A 238 15.49 5.82 9.00
N ARG A 239 14.72 6.07 7.92
CA ARG A 239 14.83 7.31 7.15
C ARG A 239 13.98 8.45 7.69
N PHE A 240 12.79 8.15 8.25
CA PHE A 240 11.77 9.14 8.60
C PHE A 240 11.39 9.15 10.09
N GLY A 241 11.98 8.30 10.89
CA GLY A 241 11.72 8.14 12.33
C GLY A 241 10.80 6.97 12.65
N THR A 242 11.02 6.36 13.81
CA THR A 242 10.19 5.27 14.32
C THR A 242 8.73 5.72 14.46
N GLY A 243 7.80 4.88 14.03
CA GLY A 243 6.36 5.18 14.04
C GLY A 243 5.88 6.10 12.90
N SER A 244 6.77 6.53 12.00
CA SER A 244 6.39 7.37 10.86
C SER A 244 5.63 6.60 9.76
N ALA A 245 5.71 5.27 9.77
CA ALA A 245 4.98 4.42 8.85
C ALA A 245 3.52 4.30 9.28
N THR A 246 2.65 4.96 8.53
CA THR A 246 1.19 4.94 8.70
C THR A 246 0.53 4.62 7.34
N PRO A 247 -0.76 4.25 7.29
CA PRO A 247 -1.44 4.06 6.00
C PRO A 247 -1.40 5.28 5.07
N ALA A 248 -1.18 6.48 5.61
CA ALA A 248 -1.05 7.70 4.81
C ALA A 248 0.36 7.92 4.25
N THR A 249 1.36 7.16 4.72
CA THR A 249 2.77 7.44 4.41
C THR A 249 3.55 6.22 3.91
N PHE A 250 3.08 5.00 4.26
CA PHE A 250 3.74 3.76 3.90
C PHE A 250 2.71 2.66 3.63
N ARG A 251 2.89 1.91 2.56
CA ARG A 251 2.03 0.79 2.17
C ARG A 251 2.85 -0.41 1.70
N ILE A 252 2.28 -1.59 1.82
CA ILE A 252 2.83 -2.86 1.35
C ILE A 252 1.81 -3.50 0.42
N GLY A 253 2.09 -3.51 -0.89
CA GLY A 253 1.25 -4.19 -1.87
C GLY A 253 1.58 -5.68 -1.93
N ALA A 254 0.70 -6.52 -1.40
CA ALA A 254 0.93 -7.95 -1.31
C ALA A 254 -0.37 -8.76 -1.43
N SER A 255 -0.27 -9.97 -2.00
CA SER A 255 -1.38 -10.93 -2.11
C SER A 255 -1.33 -12.00 -1.03
N SER A 256 -0.12 -12.47 -0.65
CA SER A 256 0.07 -13.62 0.24
C SER A 256 0.44 -13.24 1.68
N LEU A 257 0.96 -12.04 1.91
CA LEU A 257 1.43 -11.56 3.22
C LEU A 257 0.34 -11.56 4.29
N ILE A 258 -0.92 -11.38 3.90
CA ILE A 258 -2.05 -11.38 4.85
C ILE A 258 -2.14 -12.66 5.68
N LYS A 259 -1.83 -13.81 5.08
CA LYS A 259 -1.94 -15.13 5.76
C LYS A 259 -0.96 -15.26 6.93
N PRO A 260 0.37 -15.08 6.77
CA PRO A 260 1.30 -15.13 7.89
C PRO A 260 1.05 -14.02 8.91
N VAL A 261 0.62 -12.82 8.50
CA VAL A 261 0.28 -11.74 9.43
C VAL A 261 -0.91 -12.13 10.32
N LEU A 262 -2.02 -12.63 9.75
CA LEU A 262 -3.16 -13.08 10.55
C LEU A 262 -2.85 -14.32 11.40
N ALA A 263 -1.92 -15.18 10.98
CA ALA A 263 -1.48 -16.30 11.79
C ALA A 263 -0.70 -15.88 13.03
N ALA A 264 0.10 -14.82 12.93
CA ALA A 264 0.87 -14.27 14.05
C ALA A 264 0.01 -13.43 15.04
N LEU A 265 -1.25 -13.16 14.71
CA LEU A 265 -2.22 -12.44 15.54
C LEU A 265 -3.22 -13.37 16.27
N ARG A 266 -3.07 -14.68 16.12
CA ARG A 266 -3.89 -15.71 16.80
C ARG A 266 -3.21 -16.18 18.05
#